data_2785cb36a4bec2b7c09ec8769939c409
#
_entry.id   2785cb36a4bec2b7c09ec8769939c409
#
_cell.length_a   1.000
_cell.length_b   1.000
_cell.length_c   1.000
_cell.angle_alpha   90.00
_cell.angle_beta   90.00
_cell.angle_gamma   90.00
#
_symmetry.space_group_name_H-M   'P 1'
#
loop_
_entity.id
_entity.type
_entity.pdbx_description
1 polymer ?
#
loop_
_entity_poly.entity_id
_entity_poly.type
_entity_poly.pdbx_seq_one_letter_code
_entity_poly.pdbx_strand_id
1 'polypeptide(L)'
;YINQHTLHCAALAAGSAADAAVRVVRGEAACGAAIIRPPGHHAESNTAMGFCFFNNAAVAARAAQAAGAERVLILDWDVSCCSGCWAAAAEWL
;
A
#
# COMPACT_ATOMS: atom_id res chain seq x y z
N TYR A 1 0.37 -20.72 -8.12
CA TYR A 1 -0.82 -20.03 -7.56
C TYR A 1 -1.14 -18.68 -8.24
N ILE A 2 -0.44 -18.31 -9.29
CA ILE A 2 -0.78 -17.17 -10.15
C ILE A 2 -1.76 -17.65 -11.22
N ASN A 3 -2.85 -16.92 -11.40
CA ASN A 3 -3.85 -17.19 -12.41
C ASN A 3 -4.26 -15.91 -13.15
N GLN A 4 -5.18 -16.02 -14.12
CA GLN A 4 -5.62 -14.89 -14.94
C GLN A 4 -6.24 -13.71 -14.16
N HIS A 5 -6.67 -13.92 -12.92
CA HIS A 5 -7.29 -12.90 -12.08
C HIS A 5 -6.32 -12.24 -11.09
N THR A 6 -5.12 -12.80 -10.92
CA THR A 6 -4.16 -12.35 -9.91
C THR A 6 -3.79 -10.87 -10.06
N LEU A 7 -3.46 -10.43 -11.27
CA LEU A 7 -3.12 -9.02 -11.52
C LEU A 7 -4.30 -8.09 -11.24
N HIS A 8 -5.50 -8.48 -11.64
CA HIS A 8 -6.70 -7.69 -11.40
C HIS A 8 -6.99 -7.54 -9.89
N CYS A 9 -6.91 -8.64 -9.14
CA CYS A 9 -7.09 -8.61 -7.69
C CYS A 9 -6.01 -7.74 -7.00
N ALA A 10 -4.76 -7.85 -7.43
CA ALA A 10 -3.68 -7.04 -6.88
C ALA A 10 -3.86 -5.54 -7.16
N ALA A 11 -4.29 -5.19 -8.37
CA ALA A 11 -4.58 -3.81 -8.74
C ALA A 11 -5.77 -3.24 -7.96
N LEU A 12 -6.84 -4.03 -7.76
CA LEU A 12 -7.99 -3.64 -6.93
C LEU A 12 -7.59 -3.42 -5.47
N ALA A 13 -6.74 -4.29 -4.92
CA ALA A 13 -6.26 -4.15 -3.54
C ALA A 13 -5.48 -2.84 -3.36
N ALA A 14 -4.50 -2.58 -4.23
CA ALA A 14 -3.71 -1.35 -4.19
C ALA A 14 -4.59 -0.11 -4.42
N GLY A 15 -5.49 -0.15 -5.37
CA GLY A 15 -6.42 0.94 -5.68
C GLY A 15 -7.38 1.24 -4.53
N SER A 16 -7.87 0.21 -3.83
CA SER A 16 -8.75 0.38 -2.67
C SER A 16 -8.03 1.06 -1.50
N ALA A 17 -6.77 0.67 -1.23
CA ALA A 17 -5.96 1.32 -0.21
C ALA A 17 -5.67 2.78 -0.57
N ALA A 18 -5.34 3.06 -1.82
CA ALA A 18 -5.11 4.41 -2.32
C ALA A 18 -6.37 5.28 -2.22
N ASP A 19 -7.54 4.77 -2.64
CA ASP A 19 -8.82 5.51 -2.57
C ASP A 19 -9.18 5.85 -1.13
N ALA A 20 -9.04 4.91 -0.19
CA ALA A 20 -9.28 5.16 1.23
C ALA A 20 -8.37 6.29 1.77
N ALA A 21 -7.08 6.24 1.47
CA ALA A 21 -6.12 7.26 1.89
C ALA A 21 -6.44 8.65 1.31
N VAL A 22 -6.75 8.73 0.03
CA VAL A 22 -7.09 9.98 -0.67
C VAL A 22 -8.36 10.63 -0.10
N ARG A 23 -9.39 9.83 0.20
CA ARG A 23 -10.63 10.33 0.82
C ARG A 23 -10.39 10.96 2.19
N VAL A 24 -9.51 10.36 2.99
CA VAL A 24 -9.11 10.93 4.29
C VAL A 24 -8.35 12.25 4.09
N VAL A 25 -7.38 12.30 3.19
CA VAL A 25 -6.61 13.52 2.90
C VAL A 25 -7.50 14.66 2.40
N ARG A 26 -8.50 14.34 1.60
CA ARG A 26 -9.48 15.33 1.09
C ARG A 26 -10.52 15.77 2.12
N GLY A 27 -10.53 15.17 3.31
CA GLY A 27 -11.50 15.48 4.36
C GLY A 27 -12.88 14.87 4.16
N GLU A 28 -13.03 13.93 3.25
CA GLU A 28 -14.29 13.19 3.02
C GLU A 28 -14.59 12.19 4.14
N ALA A 29 -13.55 11.76 4.87
CA ALA A 29 -13.66 10.86 6.02
C ALA A 29 -12.61 11.22 7.07
N ALA A 30 -12.90 10.97 8.34
CA ALA A 30 -11.97 11.21 9.44
C ALA A 30 -10.87 10.13 9.51
N CYS A 31 -11.20 8.89 9.12
CA CYS A 31 -10.30 7.75 9.02
C CYS A 31 -10.85 6.77 7.99
N GLY A 32 -10.06 5.77 7.63
CA GLY A 32 -10.47 4.72 6.69
C GLY A 32 -9.82 3.39 7.01
N ALA A 33 -10.43 2.32 6.52
CA ALA A 33 -9.89 0.96 6.57
C ALA A 33 -10.06 0.28 5.22
N ALA A 34 -9.04 -0.43 4.77
CA ALA A 34 -9.08 -1.24 3.57
C ALA A 34 -8.78 -2.70 3.95
N ILE A 35 -9.80 -3.56 3.86
CA ILE A 35 -9.66 -5.00 4.09
C ILE A 35 -9.50 -5.66 2.72
N ILE A 36 -8.25 -5.92 2.35
CA ILE A 36 -7.87 -6.24 0.97
C ILE A 36 -7.02 -7.51 0.86
N ARG A 37 -7.11 -8.14 -0.31
CA ARG A 37 -6.27 -9.25 -0.77
C ARG A 37 -5.94 -9.06 -2.26
N PRO A 38 -4.70 -9.44 -2.70
CA PRO A 38 -3.56 -9.95 -1.92
C PRO A 38 -2.96 -8.91 -0.98
N PRO A 39 -2.14 -9.35 0.00
CA PRO A 39 -1.40 -8.44 0.86
C PRO A 39 -0.31 -7.69 0.08
N GLY A 40 0.38 -6.74 0.71
CA GLY A 40 1.32 -5.89 -0.03
C GLY A 40 2.66 -5.63 0.63
N HIS A 41 2.80 -5.83 1.94
CA HIS A 41 3.96 -5.36 2.69
C HIS A 41 5.29 -6.10 2.39
N HIS A 42 5.22 -7.30 1.79
CA HIS A 42 6.42 -8.02 1.34
C HIS A 42 6.86 -7.68 -0.09
N ALA A 43 6.06 -6.95 -0.86
CA ALA A 43 6.43 -6.58 -2.22
C ALA A 43 7.54 -5.53 -2.21
N GLU A 44 8.61 -5.78 -2.95
CA GLU A 44 9.71 -4.86 -3.18
C GLU A 44 9.50 -4.05 -4.47
N SER A 45 10.41 -3.12 -4.75
CA SER A 45 10.28 -2.21 -5.90
C SER A 45 10.21 -2.94 -7.26
N ASN A 46 10.78 -4.13 -7.35
CA ASN A 46 10.88 -4.91 -8.59
C ASN A 46 10.59 -6.40 -8.41
N THR A 47 10.13 -6.83 -7.24
CA THR A 47 9.97 -8.25 -6.91
C THR A 47 8.70 -8.48 -6.09
N ALA A 48 7.85 -9.38 -6.57
CA ALA A 48 6.75 -9.92 -5.79
C ALA A 48 7.28 -10.95 -4.79
N MET A 49 6.83 -10.90 -3.54
CA MET A 49 7.27 -11.79 -2.47
C MET A 49 6.15 -12.00 -1.44
N GLY A 50 6.11 -13.17 -0.81
CA GLY A 50 5.19 -13.45 0.29
C GLY A 50 3.73 -13.21 -0.04
N PHE A 51 3.26 -13.66 -1.21
CA PHE A 51 1.91 -13.41 -1.74
C PHE A 51 1.60 -11.95 -2.04
N CYS A 52 2.56 -11.05 -1.95
CA CYS A 52 2.43 -9.63 -2.26
C CYS A 52 2.91 -9.33 -3.67
N PHE A 53 2.11 -8.61 -4.44
CA PHE A 53 2.44 -8.20 -5.82
C PHE A 53 2.73 -6.70 -5.90
N PHE A 54 1.90 -5.88 -5.26
CA PHE A 54 2.14 -4.44 -5.07
C PHE A 54 2.22 -4.15 -3.58
N ASN A 55 3.07 -3.22 -3.19
CA ASN A 55 3.08 -2.73 -1.83
C ASN A 55 1.92 -1.74 -1.64
N ASN A 56 0.78 -2.26 -1.18
CA ASN A 56 -0.46 -1.49 -1.06
C ASN A 56 -0.31 -0.26 -0.15
N ALA A 57 0.47 -0.38 0.93
CA ALA A 57 0.72 0.74 1.85
C ALA A 57 1.57 1.84 1.18
N ALA A 58 2.60 1.46 0.42
CA ALA A 58 3.42 2.40 -0.31
C ALA A 58 2.62 3.10 -1.42
N VAL A 59 1.77 2.37 -2.15
CA VAL A 59 0.87 2.95 -3.16
C VAL A 59 -0.10 3.94 -2.52
N ALA A 60 -0.70 3.59 -1.38
CA ALA A 60 -1.60 4.48 -0.63
C ALA A 60 -0.87 5.75 -0.14
N ALA A 61 0.35 5.61 0.37
CA ALA A 61 1.16 6.74 0.80
C ALA A 61 1.47 7.71 -0.34
N ARG A 62 1.84 7.19 -1.52
CA ARG A 62 2.08 8.03 -2.71
C ARG A 62 0.81 8.71 -3.21
N ALA A 63 -0.31 8.01 -3.19
CA ALA A 63 -1.60 8.60 -3.54
C ALA A 63 -1.99 9.72 -2.57
N ALA A 64 -1.77 9.52 -1.27
CA ALA A 64 -2.01 10.54 -0.25
C ALA A 64 -1.13 11.79 -0.48
N GLN A 65 0.15 11.60 -0.79
CA GLN A 65 1.05 12.71 -1.12
C GLN A 65 0.61 13.46 -2.39
N ALA A 66 0.22 12.74 -3.42
CA ALA A 66 -0.33 13.34 -4.63
C ALA A 66 -1.63 14.13 -4.38
N ALA A 67 -2.41 13.73 -3.37
CA ALA A 67 -3.61 14.44 -2.92
C ALA A 67 -3.35 15.62 -1.98
N GLY A 68 -2.10 15.84 -1.55
CA GLY A 68 -1.70 16.99 -0.76
C GLY A 68 -1.13 16.70 0.63
N ALA A 69 -0.97 15.43 1.03
CA ALA A 69 -0.32 15.10 2.28
C ALA A 69 1.19 15.39 2.20
N GLU A 70 1.70 16.24 3.06
CA GLU A 70 3.13 16.60 3.06
C GLU A 70 4.01 15.49 3.62
N ARG A 71 3.53 14.80 4.65
CA ARG A 71 4.25 13.71 5.33
C ARG A 71 3.32 12.54 5.58
N VAL A 72 3.81 11.34 5.36
CA VAL A 72 3.06 10.09 5.58
C VAL A 72 3.90 9.15 6.41
N LEU A 73 3.34 8.64 7.50
CA LEU A 73 3.93 7.58 8.30
C LEU A 73 3.27 6.25 7.96
N ILE A 74 4.08 5.25 7.63
CA ILE A 74 3.64 3.87 7.50
C ILE A 74 4.12 3.11 8.74
N LEU A 75 3.19 2.48 9.46
CA LEU A 75 3.48 1.62 10.58
C LEU A 75 3.03 0.19 10.25
N ASP A 76 4.00 -0.71 10.15
CA ASP A 76 3.76 -2.13 9.92
C ASP A 76 3.96 -2.90 11.23
N TRP A 77 2.94 -3.62 11.67
CA TRP A 77 2.96 -4.39 12.94
C TRP A 77 3.33 -5.86 12.69
N ASP A 78 3.46 -6.28 11.44
CA ASP A 78 3.81 -7.65 11.13
C ASP A 78 5.30 -7.89 11.37
N VAL A 79 5.60 -8.96 12.12
CA VAL A 79 6.96 -9.36 12.48
C VAL A 79 7.83 -9.70 11.27
N SER A 80 7.22 -10.03 10.15
CA SER A 80 7.89 -10.48 8.92
C SER A 80 8.27 -9.34 7.99
N CYS A 81 8.21 -8.09 8.44
CA CYS A 81 8.56 -6.97 7.57
C CYS A 81 10.02 -7.08 7.12
N CYS A 82 10.22 -7.23 5.82
CA CYS A 82 11.55 -7.27 5.24
C CYS A 82 12.19 -5.88 5.22
N SER A 83 13.50 -5.83 5.32
CA SER A 83 14.27 -4.59 5.33
C SER A 83 14.01 -3.67 4.13
N GLY A 84 13.56 -4.24 3.00
CA GLY A 84 13.20 -3.50 1.81
C GLY A 84 11.93 -2.65 1.95
N CYS A 85 10.94 -3.07 2.76
CA CYS A 85 9.73 -2.30 3.00
C CYS A 85 10.02 -0.98 3.75
N TRP A 86 10.92 -1.02 4.72
CA TRP A 86 11.32 0.15 5.48
C TRP A 86 12.14 1.14 4.65
N ALA A 87 13.00 0.63 3.76
CA ALA A 87 13.77 1.49 2.85
C ALA A 87 12.83 2.24 1.89
N ALA A 88 11.83 1.55 1.34
CA ALA A 88 10.83 2.18 0.48
C ALA A 88 9.97 3.21 1.23
N ALA A 89 9.57 2.93 2.47
CA ALA A 89 8.81 3.87 3.31
C ALA A 89 9.66 5.06 3.75
N ALA A 90 10.92 4.84 4.12
CA ALA A 90 11.84 5.90 4.57
C ALA A 90 12.26 6.88 3.47
N GLU A 91 12.35 6.42 2.22
CA GLU A 91 12.63 7.29 1.08
C GLU A 91 11.46 8.23 0.71
N TRP A 92 10.27 8.01 1.29
CA TRP A 92 9.03 8.69 0.87
C TRP A 92 8.44 9.60 1.95
N LEU A 93 9.04 9.55 3.15
CA LEU A 93 8.69 10.42 4.27
C LEU A 93 9.31 11.81 4.17
#